data_a7c87cac6e57b0f3f13d28ed275c53fe
#
_entry.id   a7c87cac6e57b0f3f13d28ed275c53fe
#
_cell.length_a   1.000
_cell.length_b   1.000
_cell.length_c   1.000
_cell.angle_alpha   90.00
_cell.angle_beta   90.00
_cell.angle_gamma   90.00
#
_symmetry.space_group_name_H-M   'P 1'
#
loop_
_entity.id
_entity.type
_entity.pdbx_description
1 polymer ?
#
loop_
_entity_poly.entity_id
_entity_poly.type
_entity_poly.pdbx_seq_one_letter_code
_entity_poly.pdbx_strand_id
1 'polypeptide(L)'
;SAVSGMKSTDRGGGGGSGGSIGTNVFEDIIVPLWPRIPGPILPGNPAVSRPSYPTPADIIAKVKVRLTQDLVLTRSAFKATLELENQSSTSVLSNILVSVHITDTNGLSADELFGVSSPMVLGMTAVDGSGILDLNETGLATWTIVPGKTAAPETATVYGVGGTLQYTFNGQVVTIPLYAAPITVYPDPALYVKYFHQRDVFSDDPFTPTVEPSVPYLLGVLVENRGKGTAKDVSIISGQPEIVENELGLLVDFKIIGVKVAGQDQVPSLTAKFGDIGPDQRGVGLWFLTSTLQGFFDDYTATFQHLDNFGKTNLSILDEVTIHELTHLVQASAPTDDGIEDFLVNDVADPDNLPDRIYFSDGGSNLVTSITQASTDGPVSPGDLVVQLTATMPSGFVYLRVPEPGNAQYKLKSIVRSDSMPIVIGRNAWTTDRTFIAGFRPRYENKLHIFDHDSTGVYTLTYEVLPPPDTNSPVSQITALAASSYESINL
;
A
#
# COMPACT_ATOMS: atom_id res chain seq x y z
N SER A 1 12.40 -55.10 -6.48
CA SER A 1 11.49 -54.53 -5.50
C SER A 1 11.61 -53.01 -5.53
N ALA A 2 10.49 -52.33 -5.51
CA ALA A 2 10.45 -50.86 -5.45
C ALA A 2 10.63 -50.40 -4.01
N VAL A 3 11.48 -49.43 -3.81
CA VAL A 3 11.67 -48.74 -2.51
C VAL A 3 11.06 -47.37 -2.65
N SER A 4 10.14 -47.03 -1.76
CA SER A 4 9.49 -45.70 -1.72
C SER A 4 9.58 -45.07 -0.36
N GLY A 5 9.90 -43.81 -0.30
CA GLY A 5 9.92 -43.02 0.91
C GLY A 5 9.60 -41.56 0.62
N MET A 6 8.85 -40.90 1.49
CA MET A 6 8.56 -39.49 1.41
C MET A 6 9.43 -38.73 2.42
N LYS A 7 10.19 -37.75 1.94
CA LYS A 7 11.00 -36.88 2.80
C LYS A 7 10.40 -35.49 2.80
N SER A 8 10.20 -34.91 3.96
CA SER A 8 9.90 -33.49 4.11
C SER A 8 11.17 -32.76 4.52
N THR A 9 11.45 -31.65 3.89
CA THR A 9 12.53 -30.76 4.27
C THR A 9 11.95 -29.47 4.81
N ASP A 10 12.17 -29.25 6.09
CA ASP A 10 11.89 -27.97 6.72
C ASP A 10 13.06 -27.03 6.44
N ARG A 11 12.82 -25.85 5.92
CA ARG A 11 13.83 -24.82 5.76
C ARG A 11 13.77 -23.83 6.89
N GLY A 12 14.57 -24.10 7.89
CA GLY A 12 15.05 -23.04 8.78
C GLY A 12 15.91 -22.06 7.97
N GLY A 13 15.62 -20.77 8.10
CA GLY A 13 16.10 -19.67 7.27
C GLY A 13 17.59 -19.66 6.93
N GLY A 14 17.86 -19.34 5.69
CA GLY A 14 19.20 -19.03 5.19
C GLY A 14 19.09 -18.56 3.75
N GLY A 15 19.44 -17.32 3.53
CA GLY A 15 19.25 -16.54 2.33
C GLY A 15 19.78 -17.11 1.02
N GLY A 16 19.21 -16.60 -0.04
CA GLY A 16 19.92 -16.51 -1.32
C GLY A 16 19.12 -16.90 -2.56
N SER A 17 19.06 -15.97 -3.44
CA SER A 17 18.83 -15.99 -4.88
C SER A 17 17.42 -16.29 -5.38
N GLY A 18 16.86 -15.25 -5.99
CA GLY A 18 15.64 -15.27 -6.77
C GLY A 18 15.67 -16.32 -7.87
N GLY A 19 14.73 -17.23 -7.79
CA GLY A 19 14.29 -18.04 -8.90
C GLY A 19 12.91 -17.55 -9.30
N SER A 20 12.83 -16.91 -10.47
CA SER A 20 11.58 -16.63 -11.15
C SER A 20 10.81 -17.92 -11.31
N ILE A 21 9.74 -18.09 -10.54
CA ILE A 21 8.78 -19.20 -10.75
C ILE A 21 7.73 -18.68 -11.72
N GLY A 22 7.72 -19.24 -12.92
CA GLY A 22 6.93 -18.80 -14.04
C GLY A 22 5.43 -18.97 -13.90
N THR A 23 4.74 -18.20 -14.70
CA THR A 23 3.30 -18.14 -15.03
C THR A 23 2.36 -18.12 -13.83
N ASN A 24 2.18 -16.92 -13.35
CA ASN A 24 1.22 -16.58 -12.31
C ASN A 24 -0.16 -16.36 -12.92
N VAL A 25 -1.19 -16.96 -12.35
CA VAL A 25 -2.56 -16.50 -12.57
C VAL A 25 -2.77 -15.35 -11.58
N PHE A 26 -2.79 -14.15 -12.12
CA PHE A 26 -3.04 -12.93 -11.32
C PHE A 26 -4.54 -12.69 -11.31
N GLU A 27 -5.15 -12.57 -10.15
CA GLU A 27 -6.44 -11.89 -10.04
C GLU A 27 -6.17 -10.41 -9.81
N ASP A 28 -6.48 -9.60 -10.82
CA ASP A 28 -6.47 -8.15 -10.70
C ASP A 28 -7.67 -7.70 -9.87
N ILE A 29 -7.44 -7.27 -8.65
CA ILE A 29 -8.48 -6.61 -7.86
C ILE A 29 -8.44 -5.12 -8.22
N ILE A 30 -9.40 -4.69 -9.04
CA ILE A 30 -9.59 -3.28 -9.34
C ILE A 30 -10.46 -2.69 -8.24
N VAL A 31 -9.87 -1.89 -7.37
CA VAL A 31 -10.61 -1.16 -6.33
C VAL A 31 -10.81 0.26 -6.83
N PRO A 32 -12.04 0.70 -7.12
CA PRO A 32 -12.29 2.10 -7.45
C PRO A 32 -12.06 2.97 -6.20
N LEU A 33 -11.53 4.16 -6.38
CA LEU A 33 -11.19 5.14 -5.34
C LEU A 33 -12.37 5.59 -4.47
N TRP A 34 -13.57 5.31 -4.90
CA TRP A 34 -14.77 5.55 -4.12
C TRP A 34 -15.32 4.21 -3.61
N PRO A 35 -15.09 3.85 -2.35
CA PRO A 35 -15.94 2.85 -1.73
C PRO A 35 -17.36 3.45 -1.72
N ARG A 36 -18.24 2.92 -2.57
CA ARG A 36 -19.66 3.09 -2.31
C ARG A 36 -19.93 2.32 -1.03
N ILE A 37 -19.83 2.99 0.10
CA ILE A 37 -20.43 2.47 1.33
C ILE A 37 -21.93 2.48 1.01
N PRO A 38 -22.63 1.34 0.98
CA PRO A 38 -24.07 1.35 0.97
C PRO A 38 -24.45 1.96 2.33
N GLY A 39 -24.84 3.21 2.33
CA GLY A 39 -25.53 3.78 3.50
C GLY A 39 -26.71 2.88 3.80
N PRO A 40 -27.13 2.76 5.08
CA PRO A 40 -28.30 1.99 5.44
C PRO A 40 -29.46 2.46 4.55
N ILE A 41 -30.04 1.54 3.79
CA ILE A 41 -31.24 1.81 2.98
C ILE A 41 -32.35 2.10 3.97
N LEU A 42 -32.57 3.38 4.22
CA LEU A 42 -33.80 3.84 4.89
C LEU A 42 -34.93 3.70 3.86
N PRO A 43 -35.98 2.96 4.15
CA PRO A 43 -37.10 2.83 3.24
C PRO A 43 -37.84 4.17 3.17
N GLY A 44 -37.89 4.77 1.99
CA GLY A 44 -38.86 5.82 1.69
C GLY A 44 -38.33 7.18 1.22
N ASN A 45 -37.05 7.33 0.84
CA ASN A 45 -36.63 8.54 0.16
C ASN A 45 -36.67 8.34 -1.37
N PRO A 46 -37.39 9.19 -2.14
CA PRO A 46 -37.32 9.13 -3.60
C PRO A 46 -35.88 9.39 -4.02
N ALA A 47 -35.43 8.63 -5.02
CA ALA A 47 -34.13 8.77 -5.63
C ALA A 47 -33.87 10.24 -5.95
N VAL A 48 -33.02 10.89 -5.17
CA VAL A 48 -32.48 12.20 -5.52
C VAL A 48 -31.60 11.92 -6.73
N SER A 49 -32.12 12.28 -7.91
CA SER A 49 -31.32 12.33 -9.13
C SER A 49 -30.12 13.22 -8.83
N ARG A 50 -28.90 12.64 -8.93
CA ARG A 50 -27.68 13.44 -8.90
C ARG A 50 -27.87 14.60 -9.88
N PRO A 51 -27.60 15.85 -9.49
CA PRO A 51 -27.52 16.90 -10.45
C PRO A 51 -26.50 16.47 -11.51
N SER A 52 -26.96 16.32 -12.75
CA SER A 52 -26.07 16.20 -13.89
C SER A 52 -25.41 17.57 -14.00
N TYR A 53 -24.19 17.69 -13.51
CA TYR A 53 -23.38 18.87 -13.74
C TYR A 53 -23.18 18.97 -15.25
N PRO A 54 -23.48 20.11 -15.87
CA PRO A 54 -23.16 20.31 -17.27
C PRO A 54 -21.66 20.13 -17.41
N THR A 55 -21.24 19.30 -18.37
CA THR A 55 -19.85 19.17 -18.79
C THR A 55 -19.46 20.50 -19.44
N PRO A 56 -18.75 21.41 -18.76
CA PRO A 56 -18.31 22.64 -19.43
C PRO A 56 -17.16 22.27 -20.35
N ALA A 57 -17.12 22.88 -21.52
CA ALA A 57 -16.01 22.80 -22.47
C ALA A 57 -14.65 23.34 -21.92
N ASP A 58 -14.61 23.69 -20.66
CA ASP A 58 -13.50 24.32 -19.94
C ASP A 58 -12.90 23.45 -18.83
N ILE A 59 -13.03 22.12 -18.88
CA ILE A 59 -12.41 21.24 -17.88
C ILE A 59 -10.91 21.23 -18.12
N ILE A 60 -10.17 21.69 -17.12
CA ILE A 60 -8.73 21.53 -17.04
C ILE A 60 -8.44 20.05 -16.85
N ALA A 61 -7.65 19.49 -17.73
CA ALA A 61 -7.11 18.12 -17.73
C ALA A 61 -7.69 17.17 -16.66
N LYS A 62 -8.75 16.45 -16.98
CA LYS A 62 -9.11 15.24 -16.25
C LYS A 62 -8.08 14.18 -16.60
N VAL A 63 -7.23 13.84 -15.64
CA VAL A 63 -6.18 12.84 -15.82
C VAL A 63 -6.54 11.64 -14.97
N LYS A 64 -6.73 10.50 -15.63
CA LYS A 64 -6.82 9.20 -14.94
C LYS A 64 -5.41 8.62 -14.79
N VAL A 65 -5.02 8.41 -13.56
CA VAL A 65 -3.71 7.83 -13.22
C VAL A 65 -3.93 6.38 -12.78
N ARG A 66 -3.22 5.47 -13.42
CA ARG A 66 -3.13 4.08 -12.97
C ARG A 66 -1.86 3.91 -12.17
N LEU A 67 -1.99 3.39 -10.96
CA LEU A 67 -0.88 3.02 -10.11
C LEU A 67 -0.94 1.52 -9.88
N THR A 68 0.10 0.81 -10.32
CA THR A 68 0.25 -0.61 -10.04
C THR A 68 1.12 -0.75 -8.80
N GLN A 69 0.65 -1.47 -7.80
CA GLN A 69 1.40 -1.74 -6.58
C GLN A 69 1.37 -3.22 -6.26
N ASP A 70 2.53 -3.79 -6.03
CA ASP A 70 2.70 -5.19 -5.68
C ASP A 70 3.17 -5.30 -4.22
N LEU A 71 2.39 -6.03 -3.41
CA LEU A 71 2.80 -6.43 -2.08
C LEU A 71 3.66 -7.67 -2.18
N VAL A 72 4.91 -7.56 -1.74
CA VAL A 72 5.88 -8.66 -1.75
C VAL A 72 6.27 -9.01 -0.33
N LEU A 73 6.23 -10.28 -0.01
CA LEU A 73 6.70 -10.80 1.27
C LEU A 73 7.15 -12.26 1.13
N THR A 74 7.96 -12.71 2.08
CA THR A 74 8.40 -14.10 2.17
C THR A 74 7.37 -14.93 2.93
N ARG A 75 6.91 -16.01 2.31
CA ARG A 75 5.93 -16.92 2.87
C ARG A 75 6.55 -18.30 3.18
N SER A 76 6.10 -18.93 4.26
CA SER A 76 6.49 -20.28 4.59
C SER A 76 5.89 -21.29 3.62
N ALA A 77 6.71 -22.18 3.10
CA ALA A 77 6.28 -23.28 2.26
C ALA A 77 7.11 -24.52 2.58
N PHE A 78 6.51 -25.70 2.41
CA PHE A 78 7.16 -26.99 2.60
C PHE A 78 7.40 -27.66 1.25
N LYS A 79 8.48 -28.41 1.12
CA LYS A 79 8.71 -29.28 -0.02
C LYS A 79 8.52 -30.74 0.42
N ALA A 80 7.61 -31.45 -0.25
CA ALA A 80 7.46 -32.89 -0.11
C ALA A 80 8.05 -33.57 -1.33
N THR A 81 8.98 -34.50 -1.13
CA THR A 81 9.64 -35.24 -2.23
C THR A 81 9.40 -36.73 -2.05
N LEU A 82 8.84 -37.35 -3.09
CA LEU A 82 8.80 -38.79 -3.24
C LEU A 82 10.00 -39.23 -4.07
N GLU A 83 10.75 -40.17 -3.57
CA GLU A 83 11.80 -40.91 -4.27
C GLU A 83 11.30 -42.33 -4.54
N LEU A 84 11.28 -42.72 -5.82
CA LEU A 84 10.84 -44.05 -6.27
C LEU A 84 11.94 -44.69 -7.08
N GLU A 85 12.42 -45.84 -6.62
CA GLU A 85 13.46 -46.61 -7.29
C GLU A 85 12.87 -47.89 -7.92
N ASN A 86 13.14 -48.12 -9.18
CA ASN A 86 12.84 -49.36 -9.85
C ASN A 86 14.10 -50.22 -9.96
N GLN A 87 14.25 -51.16 -9.04
CA GLN A 87 15.38 -52.11 -9.03
C GLN A 87 15.20 -53.31 -9.97
N SER A 88 14.15 -53.32 -10.78
CA SER A 88 13.93 -54.40 -11.76
C SER A 88 14.80 -54.21 -13.00
N SER A 89 15.45 -55.28 -13.44
CA SER A 89 16.18 -55.31 -14.71
C SER A 89 15.32 -55.76 -15.89
N THR A 90 14.04 -56.12 -15.65
CA THR A 90 13.16 -56.74 -16.64
C THR A 90 11.84 -56.06 -16.86
N SER A 91 11.38 -55.25 -15.92
CA SER A 91 10.03 -54.67 -15.97
C SER A 91 10.03 -53.24 -15.51
N VAL A 92 9.40 -52.37 -16.28
CA VAL A 92 9.16 -50.97 -15.95
C VAL A 92 8.04 -50.83 -14.88
N LEU A 93 8.04 -49.76 -14.11
CA LEU A 93 6.86 -49.34 -13.36
C LEU A 93 6.03 -48.43 -14.28
N SER A 94 4.76 -48.75 -14.46
CA SER A 94 3.84 -48.00 -15.31
C SER A 94 2.59 -47.57 -14.55
N ASN A 95 1.82 -46.66 -15.12
CA ASN A 95 0.61 -46.07 -14.49
C ASN A 95 0.88 -45.55 -13.07
N ILE A 96 2.01 -44.84 -12.89
CA ILE A 96 2.39 -44.30 -11.62
C ILE A 96 1.43 -43.15 -11.24
N LEU A 97 0.74 -43.33 -10.10
CA LEU A 97 -0.20 -42.38 -9.54
C LEU A 97 0.21 -42.09 -8.08
N VAL A 98 0.40 -40.83 -7.76
CA VAL A 98 0.66 -40.38 -6.39
C VAL A 98 -0.44 -39.45 -5.94
N SER A 99 -1.12 -39.81 -4.84
CA SER A 99 -2.07 -38.95 -4.17
C SER A 99 -1.45 -38.44 -2.86
N VAL A 100 -1.20 -37.14 -2.78
CA VAL A 100 -0.69 -36.51 -1.55
C VAL A 100 -1.87 -36.18 -0.65
N HIS A 101 -1.81 -36.55 0.61
CA HIS A 101 -2.80 -36.24 1.65
C HIS A 101 -2.13 -35.63 2.87
N ILE A 102 -2.77 -34.64 3.42
CA ILE A 102 -2.34 -33.96 4.65
C ILE A 102 -3.35 -34.28 5.72
N THR A 103 -2.85 -34.71 6.88
CA THR A 103 -3.68 -35.10 8.01
C THR A 103 -3.29 -34.33 9.26
N ASP A 104 -4.24 -34.11 10.16
CA ASP A 104 -3.98 -33.66 11.52
C ASP A 104 -3.34 -34.74 12.38
N THR A 105 -3.05 -34.44 13.64
CA THR A 105 -2.48 -35.40 14.61
C THR A 105 -3.43 -36.56 14.98
N ASN A 106 -4.72 -36.45 14.66
CA ASN A 106 -5.71 -37.50 14.87
C ASN A 106 -5.93 -38.37 13.62
N GLY A 107 -5.22 -38.06 12.52
CA GLY A 107 -5.35 -38.74 11.23
C GLY A 107 -6.56 -38.30 10.39
N LEU A 108 -7.22 -37.19 10.75
CA LEU A 108 -8.29 -36.61 9.94
C LEU A 108 -7.71 -35.76 8.80
N SER A 109 -8.39 -35.79 7.64
CA SER A 109 -7.95 -35.00 6.47
C SER A 109 -7.96 -33.51 6.80
N ALA A 110 -6.84 -32.85 6.42
CA ALA A 110 -6.62 -31.41 6.52
C ALA A 110 -6.28 -30.81 5.14
N ASP A 111 -6.50 -31.55 4.04
CA ASP A 111 -6.12 -31.15 2.67
C ASP A 111 -6.66 -29.77 2.27
N GLU A 112 -7.84 -29.38 2.73
CA GLU A 112 -8.47 -28.09 2.43
C GLU A 112 -7.74 -26.89 3.05
N LEU A 113 -6.92 -27.14 4.09
CA LEU A 113 -6.16 -26.10 4.76
C LEU A 113 -4.86 -25.75 4.02
N PHE A 114 -4.52 -26.48 2.96
CA PHE A 114 -3.26 -26.36 2.25
C PHE A 114 -3.45 -26.18 0.74
N GLY A 115 -2.55 -25.42 0.14
CA GLY A 115 -2.30 -25.41 -1.30
C GLY A 115 -1.19 -26.38 -1.63
N VAL A 116 -1.44 -27.29 -2.57
CA VAL A 116 -0.45 -28.25 -3.05
C VAL A 116 -0.23 -28.02 -4.54
N SER A 117 1.01 -27.69 -4.93
CA SER A 117 1.36 -27.45 -6.33
C SER A 117 1.26 -28.73 -7.18
N SER A 118 1.18 -28.60 -8.50
CA SER A 118 1.52 -29.69 -9.40
C SER A 118 2.97 -30.15 -9.12
N PRO A 119 3.25 -31.46 -9.18
CA PRO A 119 4.59 -31.96 -8.88
C PRO A 119 5.59 -31.59 -9.98
N MET A 120 6.81 -31.27 -9.55
CA MET A 120 7.98 -31.29 -10.43
C MET A 120 8.51 -32.72 -10.48
N VAL A 121 8.63 -33.29 -11.66
CA VAL A 121 9.01 -34.68 -11.86
C VAL A 121 10.38 -34.76 -12.54
N LEU A 122 11.25 -35.66 -12.07
CA LEU A 122 12.58 -35.94 -12.62
C LEU A 122 12.84 -37.45 -12.59
N GLY A 123 13.43 -38.01 -13.66
CA GLY A 123 13.76 -39.43 -13.78
C GLY A 123 12.57 -40.36 -14.01
N MET A 124 11.35 -39.85 -14.02
CA MET A 124 10.13 -40.55 -14.43
C MET A 124 9.26 -39.60 -15.26
N THR A 125 8.28 -40.12 -15.98
CA THR A 125 7.51 -39.31 -16.96
C THR A 125 6.39 -38.49 -16.31
N ALA A 126 5.66 -39.05 -15.34
CA ALA A 126 4.56 -38.41 -14.62
C ALA A 126 4.22 -39.18 -13.33
N VAL A 127 3.31 -38.58 -12.50
CA VAL A 127 2.76 -39.23 -11.29
C VAL A 127 1.25 -39.08 -11.18
N ASP A 128 0.58 -38.91 -12.31
CA ASP A 128 -0.87 -38.67 -12.47
C ASP A 128 -1.68 -39.91 -12.95
N GLY A 129 -1.04 -41.05 -12.94
CA GLY A 129 -1.60 -42.29 -13.45
C GLY A 129 -1.12 -42.65 -14.87
N SER A 130 -0.44 -41.77 -15.55
CA SER A 130 0.19 -42.01 -16.86
C SER A 130 1.70 -42.26 -16.77
N GLY A 131 2.27 -42.13 -15.57
CA GLY A 131 3.71 -42.17 -15.33
C GLY A 131 4.39 -43.51 -15.60
N ILE A 132 5.65 -43.42 -16.05
CA ILE A 132 6.53 -44.58 -16.31
C ILE A 132 7.88 -44.28 -15.64
N LEU A 133 8.44 -45.28 -14.97
CA LEU A 133 9.81 -45.32 -14.48
C LEU A 133 10.52 -46.52 -15.08
N ASP A 134 11.62 -46.29 -15.79
CA ASP A 134 12.36 -47.27 -16.53
C ASP A 134 13.14 -48.24 -15.62
N LEU A 135 13.79 -49.21 -16.24
CA LEU A 135 14.55 -50.27 -15.58
C LEU A 135 15.79 -49.68 -14.86
N ASN A 136 16.02 -50.06 -13.60
CA ASN A 136 17.15 -49.63 -12.81
C ASN A 136 17.27 -48.09 -12.68
N GLU A 137 16.15 -47.37 -12.83
CA GLU A 137 16.12 -45.92 -12.71
C GLU A 137 15.52 -45.47 -11.37
N THR A 138 15.86 -44.24 -10.97
CA THR A 138 15.26 -43.54 -9.82
C THR A 138 14.50 -42.33 -10.29
N GLY A 139 13.24 -42.21 -9.88
CA GLY A 139 12.38 -41.08 -10.13
C GLY A 139 12.15 -40.25 -8.89
N LEU A 140 12.07 -38.96 -9.08
CA LEU A 140 11.75 -37.97 -8.04
C LEU A 140 10.51 -37.20 -8.42
N ALA A 141 9.58 -37.00 -7.50
CA ALA A 141 8.46 -36.09 -7.63
C ALA A 141 8.42 -35.15 -6.44
N THR A 142 8.42 -33.85 -6.68
CA THR A 142 8.49 -32.84 -5.64
C THR A 142 7.28 -31.91 -5.73
N TRP A 143 6.55 -31.75 -4.63
CA TRP A 143 5.44 -30.84 -4.46
C TRP A 143 5.88 -29.68 -3.56
N THR A 144 5.32 -28.49 -3.85
CA THR A 144 5.36 -27.37 -2.93
C THR A 144 4.03 -27.32 -2.19
N ILE A 145 4.07 -27.30 -0.85
CA ILE A 145 2.90 -27.27 0.03
C ILE A 145 2.91 -25.94 0.77
N VAL A 146 1.84 -25.17 0.62
CA VAL A 146 1.66 -23.88 1.27
C VAL A 146 0.50 -23.96 2.23
N PRO A 147 0.70 -23.75 3.53
CA PRO A 147 -0.40 -23.71 4.49
C PRO A 147 -1.25 -22.46 4.32
N GLY A 148 -2.56 -22.58 4.51
CA GLY A 148 -3.46 -21.45 4.64
C GLY A 148 -3.44 -20.89 6.06
N LYS A 149 -3.90 -19.66 6.24
CA LYS A 149 -3.95 -18.99 7.55
C LYS A 149 -4.76 -19.76 8.61
N THR A 150 -5.71 -20.57 8.18
CA THR A 150 -6.52 -21.41 9.08
C THR A 150 -5.84 -22.71 9.50
N ALA A 151 -4.69 -23.06 8.91
CA ALA A 151 -3.93 -24.25 9.31
C ALA A 151 -3.27 -24.09 10.69
N ALA A 152 -2.90 -22.87 11.07
CA ALA A 152 -2.38 -22.56 12.41
C ALA A 152 -2.86 -21.17 12.85
N PRO A 153 -4.14 -21.02 13.25
CA PRO A 153 -4.75 -19.71 13.46
C PRO A 153 -4.16 -18.95 14.66
N GLU A 154 -3.79 -19.64 15.72
CA GLU A 154 -3.33 -19.02 16.97
C GLU A 154 -1.92 -19.47 17.37
N THR A 155 -1.63 -20.75 17.24
CA THR A 155 -0.37 -21.36 17.68
C THR A 155 0.14 -22.36 16.66
N ALA A 156 1.42 -22.69 16.76
CA ALA A 156 2.02 -23.71 15.92
C ALA A 156 1.26 -25.04 15.98
N THR A 157 0.92 -25.59 14.83
CA THR A 157 0.15 -26.82 14.68
C THR A 157 0.91 -27.84 13.85
N VAL A 158 0.87 -29.11 14.29
CA VAL A 158 1.57 -30.21 13.62
C VAL A 158 0.61 -30.94 12.68
N TYR A 159 1.08 -31.23 11.47
CA TYR A 159 0.39 -32.02 10.45
C TYR A 159 1.29 -33.12 9.91
N GLY A 160 0.69 -34.16 9.35
CA GLY A 160 1.39 -35.23 8.66
C GLY A 160 1.18 -35.13 7.14
N VAL A 161 2.25 -35.08 6.37
CA VAL A 161 2.21 -35.12 4.89
C VAL A 161 2.52 -36.54 4.44
N GLY A 162 1.53 -37.23 3.91
CA GLY A 162 1.62 -38.61 3.43
C GLY A 162 0.82 -38.81 2.14
N GLY A 163 0.18 -39.96 2.01
CA GLY A 163 -0.66 -40.26 0.86
C GLY A 163 -0.59 -41.70 0.38
N THR A 164 -0.78 -41.91 -0.91
CA THR A 164 -0.72 -43.24 -1.53
C THR A 164 0.07 -43.18 -2.83
N LEU A 165 0.87 -44.22 -3.06
CA LEU A 165 1.51 -44.50 -4.33
C LEU A 165 0.85 -45.72 -4.96
N GLN A 166 0.39 -45.59 -6.20
CA GLN A 166 -0.09 -46.71 -7.00
C GLN A 166 0.74 -46.81 -8.27
N TYR A 167 1.06 -48.03 -8.66
CA TYR A 167 1.72 -48.30 -9.95
C TYR A 167 1.38 -49.73 -10.45
N THR A 168 1.63 -50.00 -11.71
CA THR A 168 1.51 -51.33 -12.30
C THR A 168 2.89 -51.93 -12.50
N PHE A 169 3.08 -53.17 -12.00
CA PHE A 169 4.30 -53.97 -12.16
C PHE A 169 3.94 -55.38 -12.61
N ASN A 170 4.48 -55.82 -13.72
CA ASN A 170 4.14 -57.11 -14.34
C ASN A 170 2.65 -57.34 -14.53
N GLY A 171 1.93 -56.29 -14.94
CA GLY A 171 0.48 -56.33 -15.18
C GLY A 171 -0.39 -56.33 -13.90
N GLN A 172 0.21 -56.26 -12.74
CA GLN A 172 -0.49 -56.20 -11.47
C GLN A 172 -0.42 -54.79 -10.88
N VAL A 173 -1.56 -54.29 -10.38
CA VAL A 173 -1.63 -53.02 -9.68
C VAL A 173 -1.13 -53.19 -8.24
N VAL A 174 -0.17 -52.38 -7.85
CA VAL A 174 0.38 -52.31 -6.51
C VAL A 174 0.02 -50.97 -5.91
N THR A 175 -0.52 -50.98 -4.67
CA THR A 175 -0.81 -49.75 -3.93
C THR A 175 -0.05 -49.77 -2.62
N ILE A 176 0.71 -48.70 -2.35
CA ILE A 176 1.54 -48.55 -1.16
C ILE A 176 1.13 -47.27 -0.42
N PRO A 177 0.80 -47.37 0.88
CA PRO A 177 0.61 -46.17 1.69
C PRO A 177 1.97 -45.49 1.91
N LEU A 178 1.99 -44.16 1.74
CA LEU A 178 3.14 -43.32 2.08
C LEU A 178 3.03 -42.89 3.53
N TYR A 179 4.05 -43.18 4.32
CA TYR A 179 4.09 -42.80 5.71
C TYR A 179 4.11 -41.29 5.84
N ALA A 180 3.25 -40.76 6.72
CA ALA A 180 3.15 -39.33 6.92
C ALA A 180 4.43 -38.76 7.59
N ALA A 181 5.04 -37.79 6.92
CA ALA A 181 6.15 -37.00 7.47
C ALA A 181 5.57 -35.80 8.24
N PRO A 182 5.98 -35.56 9.48
CA PRO A 182 5.47 -34.45 10.27
C PRO A 182 6.01 -33.12 9.74
N ILE A 183 5.12 -32.12 9.66
CA ILE A 183 5.45 -30.73 9.43
C ILE A 183 4.83 -29.88 10.55
N THR A 184 5.52 -28.80 10.94
CA THR A 184 4.99 -27.82 11.90
C THR A 184 4.65 -26.55 11.16
N VAL A 185 3.38 -26.18 11.20
CA VAL A 185 2.85 -24.95 10.62
C VAL A 185 2.76 -23.90 11.72
N TYR A 186 3.33 -22.73 11.47
CA TYR A 186 3.24 -21.58 12.35
C TYR A 186 2.11 -20.65 11.89
N PRO A 187 1.54 -19.81 12.79
CA PRO A 187 0.54 -18.84 12.41
C PRO A 187 1.01 -17.92 11.28
N ASP A 188 0.11 -17.66 10.36
CA ASP A 188 0.33 -16.70 9.28
C ASP A 188 0.01 -15.26 9.72
N PRO A 189 0.60 -14.25 9.09
CA PRO A 189 0.15 -12.87 9.21
C PRO A 189 -1.22 -12.70 8.57
N ALA A 190 -1.95 -11.67 9.00
CA ALA A 190 -3.18 -11.20 8.38
C ALA A 190 -3.03 -9.70 8.11
N LEU A 191 -2.83 -9.34 6.86
CA LEU A 191 -2.49 -7.97 6.48
C LEU A 191 -3.73 -7.19 6.08
N TYR A 192 -3.82 -5.98 6.62
CA TYR A 192 -4.78 -4.95 6.28
C TYR A 192 -4.00 -3.77 5.71
N VAL A 193 -4.30 -3.39 4.48
CA VAL A 193 -3.56 -2.36 3.76
C VAL A 193 -4.48 -1.20 3.45
N LYS A 194 -4.08 0.00 3.88
CA LYS A 194 -4.77 1.24 3.57
C LYS A 194 -3.86 2.11 2.72
N TYR A 195 -4.36 2.52 1.57
CA TYR A 195 -3.68 3.46 0.69
C TYR A 195 -4.30 4.85 0.83
N PHE A 196 -3.45 5.86 0.80
CA PHE A 196 -3.80 7.26 0.95
C PHE A 196 -3.28 8.03 -0.25
N HIS A 197 -4.18 8.48 -1.11
CA HIS A 197 -3.83 9.18 -2.36
C HIS A 197 -4.21 10.65 -2.27
N GLN A 198 -3.25 11.53 -2.46
CA GLN A 198 -3.53 12.96 -2.57
C GLN A 198 -4.09 13.25 -3.97
N ARG A 199 -5.31 13.79 -4.00
CA ARG A 199 -6.04 14.08 -5.23
C ARG A 199 -5.65 15.41 -5.84
N ASP A 200 -5.49 16.43 -5.00
CA ASP A 200 -5.15 17.79 -5.42
C ASP A 200 -3.64 17.90 -5.64
N VAL A 201 -3.24 18.03 -6.91
CA VAL A 201 -1.83 18.14 -7.29
C VAL A 201 -1.53 19.57 -7.73
N PHE A 202 -0.73 20.26 -6.91
CA PHE A 202 -0.32 21.64 -7.13
C PHE A 202 0.94 21.70 -7.99
N SER A 203 0.84 22.28 -9.17
CA SER A 203 1.94 22.51 -10.10
C SER A 203 1.58 23.60 -11.10
N ASP A 204 2.26 23.65 -12.23
CA ASP A 204 2.03 24.64 -13.28
C ASP A 204 0.65 24.51 -13.91
N ASP A 205 -0.04 25.64 -14.04
CA ASP A 205 -1.30 25.74 -14.78
C ASP A 205 -1.00 26.18 -16.20
N PRO A 206 -1.13 25.32 -17.22
CA PRO A 206 -0.80 25.69 -18.59
C PRO A 206 -1.70 26.77 -19.18
N PHE A 207 -2.74 27.18 -18.47
CA PHE A 207 -3.69 28.22 -18.90
C PHE A 207 -3.44 29.57 -18.22
N THR A 208 -2.42 29.68 -17.37
CA THR A 208 -1.94 30.95 -16.81
C THR A 208 -0.67 31.42 -17.53
N PRO A 209 -0.39 32.74 -17.55
CA PRO A 209 0.86 33.25 -18.15
C PRO A 209 2.06 33.10 -17.22
N THR A 210 1.88 32.71 -15.98
CA THR A 210 2.91 32.53 -14.97
C THR A 210 3.17 31.05 -14.77
N VAL A 211 4.42 30.68 -14.55
CA VAL A 211 4.79 29.30 -14.21
C VAL A 211 4.70 29.15 -12.70
N GLU A 212 3.80 28.31 -12.25
CA GLU A 212 3.65 27.98 -10.84
C GLU A 212 4.62 26.84 -10.43
N PRO A 213 5.22 26.93 -9.25
CA PRO A 213 6.14 25.90 -8.79
C PRO A 213 5.40 24.57 -8.49
N SER A 214 6.03 23.47 -8.87
CA SER A 214 5.53 22.15 -8.50
C SER A 214 5.67 21.91 -7.00
N VAL A 215 4.57 21.52 -6.37
CA VAL A 215 4.53 21.12 -4.95
C VAL A 215 4.51 19.59 -4.90
N PRO A 216 5.37 18.94 -4.08
CA PRO A 216 5.32 17.50 -3.93
C PRO A 216 3.96 17.03 -3.43
N TYR A 217 3.38 16.03 -4.09
CA TYR A 217 2.18 15.35 -3.63
C TYR A 217 2.50 13.95 -3.13
N LEU A 218 1.57 13.36 -2.42
CA LEU A 218 1.82 12.23 -1.56
C LEU A 218 1.00 11.01 -1.97
N LEU A 219 1.66 9.87 -1.93
CA LEU A 219 1.06 8.56 -1.88
C LEU A 219 1.48 7.90 -0.56
N GLY A 220 0.53 7.59 0.30
CA GLY A 220 0.77 6.94 1.57
C GLY A 220 0.24 5.52 1.60
N VAL A 221 0.82 4.70 2.47
CA VAL A 221 0.32 3.37 2.77
C VAL A 221 0.52 3.04 4.24
N LEU A 222 -0.49 2.45 4.84
CA LEU A 222 -0.43 1.86 6.18
C LEU A 222 -0.69 0.36 6.04
N VAL A 223 0.28 -0.46 6.45
CA VAL A 223 0.17 -1.92 6.51
C VAL A 223 0.04 -2.33 7.96
N GLU A 224 -1.07 -2.96 8.31
CA GLU A 224 -1.31 -3.50 9.65
C GLU A 224 -1.27 -5.02 9.61
N ASN A 225 -0.50 -5.65 10.49
CA ASN A 225 -0.54 -7.10 10.68
C ASN A 225 -1.39 -7.42 11.91
N ARG A 226 -2.63 -7.87 11.67
CA ARG A 226 -3.57 -8.29 12.73
C ARG A 226 -3.55 -9.80 12.96
N GLY A 227 -2.69 -10.53 12.24
CA GLY A 227 -2.46 -11.96 12.43
C GLY A 227 -1.54 -12.27 13.60
N LYS A 228 -1.36 -13.56 13.88
CA LYS A 228 -0.50 -14.06 14.96
C LYS A 228 0.92 -14.42 14.49
N GLY A 229 1.13 -14.45 13.17
CA GLY A 229 2.45 -14.65 12.57
C GLY A 229 3.11 -13.35 12.15
N THR A 230 4.41 -13.37 11.97
CA THR A 230 5.17 -12.24 11.43
C THR A 230 5.14 -12.25 9.90
N ALA A 231 4.75 -11.15 9.30
CA ALA A 231 4.94 -10.92 7.87
C ALA A 231 6.42 -10.55 7.64
N LYS A 232 7.15 -11.41 6.92
CA LYS A 232 8.60 -11.25 6.73
C LYS A 232 8.93 -10.58 5.41
N ASP A 233 9.96 -9.71 5.44
CA ASP A 233 10.50 -9.03 4.27
C ASP A 233 9.41 -8.28 3.47
N VAL A 234 8.48 -7.64 4.19
CA VAL A 234 7.38 -6.92 3.56
C VAL A 234 7.92 -5.74 2.77
N SER A 235 7.54 -5.67 1.52
CA SER A 235 7.83 -4.54 0.66
C SER A 235 6.66 -4.26 -0.28
N ILE A 236 6.49 -2.99 -0.63
CA ILE A 236 5.53 -2.55 -1.65
C ILE A 236 6.31 -1.94 -2.79
N ILE A 237 6.10 -2.48 -3.97
CA ILE A 237 6.66 -1.97 -5.22
C ILE A 237 5.59 -1.13 -5.89
N SER A 238 5.83 0.17 -6.00
CA SER A 238 4.95 1.09 -6.72
C SER A 238 5.37 1.17 -8.17
N GLY A 239 4.41 1.11 -9.10
CA GLY A 239 4.67 1.48 -10.50
C GLY A 239 4.87 3.00 -10.62
N GLN A 240 5.49 3.45 -11.71
CA GLN A 240 5.42 4.85 -12.11
C GLN A 240 3.95 5.19 -12.40
N PRO A 241 3.42 6.34 -11.95
CA PRO A 241 2.08 6.75 -12.32
C PRO A 241 1.95 6.83 -13.85
N GLU A 242 0.96 6.12 -14.40
CA GLU A 242 0.66 6.13 -15.84
C GLU A 242 -0.59 6.97 -16.09
N ILE A 243 -0.52 7.84 -17.09
CA ILE A 243 -1.68 8.59 -17.54
C ILE A 243 -2.54 7.67 -18.41
N VAL A 244 -3.71 7.29 -17.90
CA VAL A 244 -4.64 6.37 -18.58
C VAL A 244 -5.58 7.14 -19.52
N GLU A 245 -5.92 8.38 -19.17
CA GLU A 245 -6.83 9.23 -19.93
C GLU A 245 -6.34 10.68 -19.86
N ASN A 246 -6.16 11.29 -21.02
CA ASN A 246 -5.72 12.67 -21.17
C ASN A 246 -6.50 13.31 -22.34
N GLU A 247 -7.67 13.84 -22.03
CA GLU A 247 -8.59 14.37 -23.06
C GLU A 247 -8.01 15.54 -23.86
N LEU A 248 -7.07 16.29 -23.27
CA LEU A 248 -6.48 17.47 -23.90
C LEU A 248 -5.08 17.23 -24.49
N GLY A 249 -4.55 16.01 -24.36
CA GLY A 249 -3.22 15.67 -24.89
C GLY A 249 -2.07 16.46 -24.25
N LEU A 250 -2.21 16.88 -22.99
CA LEU A 250 -1.19 17.64 -22.27
C LEU A 250 0.01 16.73 -21.94
N LEU A 251 1.21 17.31 -22.02
CA LEU A 251 2.44 16.63 -21.64
C LEU A 251 2.58 16.72 -20.11
N VAL A 252 2.19 15.65 -19.42
CA VAL A 252 2.32 15.53 -17.97
C VAL A 252 3.40 14.48 -17.68
N ASP A 253 4.36 14.83 -16.83
CA ASP A 253 5.41 13.93 -16.36
C ASP A 253 5.36 13.83 -14.83
N PHE A 254 5.57 12.62 -14.32
CA PHE A 254 5.59 12.32 -12.89
C PHE A 254 6.98 11.85 -12.47
N LYS A 255 7.45 12.37 -11.35
CA LYS A 255 8.75 11.98 -10.80
C LYS A 255 8.65 11.67 -9.32
N ILE A 256 9.13 10.48 -8.91
CA ILE A 256 9.33 10.15 -7.50
C ILE A 256 10.59 10.85 -7.02
N ILE A 257 10.46 11.68 -6.00
CA ILE A 257 11.55 12.48 -5.44
C ILE A 257 12.00 12.02 -4.05
N GLY A 258 11.18 11.21 -3.37
CA GLY A 258 11.50 10.70 -2.04
C GLY A 258 10.65 9.49 -1.68
N VAL A 259 11.17 8.69 -0.75
CA VAL A 259 10.48 7.59 -0.10
C VAL A 259 10.81 7.64 1.39
N LYS A 260 9.80 7.52 2.25
CA LYS A 260 9.96 7.44 3.70
C LYS A 260 9.25 6.19 4.20
N VAL A 261 9.88 5.44 5.08
CA VAL A 261 9.26 4.27 5.75
C VAL A 261 9.49 4.38 7.26
N ALA A 262 8.44 4.22 8.04
CA ALA A 262 8.46 4.35 9.50
C ALA A 262 9.17 5.63 9.97
N GLY A 263 8.87 6.76 9.34
CA GLY A 263 9.47 8.06 9.65
C GLY A 263 10.91 8.24 9.17
N GLN A 264 11.53 7.24 8.52
CA GLN A 264 12.92 7.29 8.06
C GLN A 264 12.99 7.46 6.53
N ASP A 265 13.79 8.43 6.08
CA ASP A 265 14.02 8.64 4.67
C ASP A 265 14.80 7.47 4.06
N GLN A 266 14.35 7.03 2.90
CA GLN A 266 15.03 6.03 2.06
C GLN A 266 15.48 6.66 0.75
N VAL A 267 16.40 5.98 0.06
CA VAL A 267 16.78 6.39 -1.31
C VAL A 267 15.53 6.39 -2.19
N PRO A 268 15.28 7.46 -2.95
CA PRO A 268 14.13 7.53 -3.85
C PRO A 268 14.05 6.31 -4.76
N SER A 269 12.96 5.57 -4.66
CA SER A 269 12.77 4.29 -5.34
C SER A 269 11.27 3.99 -5.47
N LEU A 270 10.92 3.16 -6.44
CA LEU A 270 9.56 2.62 -6.56
C LEU A 270 9.21 1.65 -5.44
N THR A 271 10.21 1.14 -4.71
CA THR A 271 10.02 0.14 -3.66
C THR A 271 10.17 0.76 -2.28
N ALA A 272 9.14 0.62 -1.46
CA ALA A 272 9.19 0.88 -0.01
C ALA A 272 9.40 -0.44 0.73
N LYS A 273 10.47 -0.52 1.51
CA LYS A 273 10.84 -1.73 2.28
C LYS A 273 10.46 -1.54 3.74
N PHE A 274 9.48 -2.31 4.20
CA PHE A 274 9.03 -2.29 5.60
C PHE A 274 9.82 -3.25 6.48
N GLY A 275 10.46 -4.28 5.90
CA GLY A 275 11.07 -5.37 6.65
C GLY A 275 10.02 -6.28 7.26
N ASP A 276 10.31 -6.80 8.47
CA ASP A 276 9.43 -7.70 9.19
C ASP A 276 8.36 -6.89 9.95
N ILE A 277 7.08 -7.27 9.74
CA ILE A 277 5.94 -6.70 10.49
C ILE A 277 5.40 -7.82 11.39
N GLY A 278 5.68 -7.73 12.69
CA GLY A 278 5.22 -8.69 13.70
C GLY A 278 3.73 -8.63 13.96
N PRO A 279 3.19 -9.58 14.76
CA PRO A 279 1.81 -9.52 15.23
C PRO A 279 1.48 -8.18 15.89
N ASP A 280 0.31 -7.63 15.56
CA ASP A 280 -0.19 -6.34 16.06
C ASP A 280 0.73 -5.14 15.76
N GLN A 281 1.74 -5.32 14.89
CA GLN A 281 2.61 -4.25 14.43
C GLN A 281 2.13 -3.66 13.10
N ARG A 282 2.68 -2.48 12.78
CA ARG A 282 2.30 -1.69 11.62
C ARG A 282 3.53 -1.13 10.92
N GLY A 283 3.36 -0.79 9.63
CA GLY A 283 4.34 -0.10 8.84
C GLY A 283 3.69 1.03 8.04
N VAL A 284 4.28 2.22 8.09
CA VAL A 284 3.87 3.39 7.30
C VAL A 284 4.91 3.62 6.22
N GLY A 285 4.45 3.74 4.98
CA GLY A 285 5.28 4.10 3.83
C GLY A 285 4.72 5.32 3.11
N LEU A 286 5.60 6.21 2.67
CA LEU A 286 5.25 7.44 1.95
C LEU A 286 6.12 7.56 0.70
N TRP A 287 5.50 7.85 -0.44
CA TRP A 287 6.19 8.30 -1.66
C TRP A 287 5.86 9.76 -1.90
N PHE A 288 6.88 10.54 -2.17
CA PHE A 288 6.78 11.94 -2.55
C PHE A 288 6.99 12.04 -4.05
N LEU A 289 6.00 12.59 -4.74
CA LEU A 289 5.99 12.71 -6.19
C LEU A 289 5.83 14.18 -6.59
N THR A 290 6.37 14.53 -7.75
CA THR A 290 6.08 15.80 -8.40
C THR A 290 5.41 15.55 -9.74
N SER A 291 4.54 16.47 -10.15
CA SER A 291 3.96 16.54 -11.48
C SER A 291 4.44 17.80 -12.18
N THR A 292 4.56 17.77 -13.49
CA THR A 292 4.88 18.98 -14.27
C THR A 292 3.69 19.92 -14.41
N LEU A 293 2.46 19.38 -14.35
CA LEU A 293 1.24 20.16 -14.44
C LEU A 293 0.36 19.93 -13.23
N GLN A 294 -0.38 20.96 -12.85
CA GLN A 294 -1.42 20.83 -11.85
C GLN A 294 -2.57 19.97 -12.37
N GLY A 295 -3.26 19.31 -11.47
CA GLY A 295 -4.42 18.52 -11.82
C GLY A 295 -5.22 18.06 -10.62
N PHE A 296 -6.44 17.66 -10.94
CA PHE A 296 -7.32 16.96 -10.05
C PHE A 296 -7.33 15.49 -10.49
N PHE A 297 -6.73 14.63 -9.69
CA PHE A 297 -6.68 13.21 -10.00
C PHE A 297 -7.92 12.52 -9.46
N ASP A 298 -8.96 12.45 -10.31
CA ASP A 298 -10.32 12.02 -9.94
C ASP A 298 -10.49 10.50 -9.93
N ASP A 299 -9.59 9.75 -10.58
CA ASP A 299 -9.77 8.32 -10.78
C ASP A 299 -8.43 7.59 -10.62
N TYR A 300 -8.12 7.19 -9.39
CA TYR A 300 -7.03 6.26 -9.14
C TYR A 300 -7.58 4.84 -9.22
N THR A 301 -7.15 4.10 -10.22
CA THR A 301 -7.35 2.66 -10.23
C THR A 301 -6.08 2.04 -9.67
N ALA A 302 -6.11 1.59 -8.44
CA ALA A 302 -5.04 0.76 -7.90
C ALA A 302 -5.32 -0.69 -8.24
N THR A 303 -4.45 -1.30 -9.03
CA THR A 303 -4.49 -2.73 -9.31
C THR A 303 -3.57 -3.40 -8.29
N PHE A 304 -4.14 -4.23 -7.43
CA PHE A 304 -3.39 -5.03 -6.47
C PHE A 304 -3.22 -6.42 -7.05
N GLN A 305 -1.99 -6.84 -7.24
CA GLN A 305 -1.69 -8.21 -7.60
C GLN A 305 -1.49 -9.00 -6.32
N HIS A 306 -2.42 -9.91 -6.06
CA HIS A 306 -2.27 -10.91 -5.04
C HIS A 306 -1.82 -12.22 -5.69
N LEU A 307 -0.63 -12.69 -5.31
CA LEU A 307 -0.07 -13.94 -5.82
C LEU A 307 -0.77 -15.12 -5.14
N ASP A 308 -1.91 -15.55 -5.69
CA ASP A 308 -2.49 -16.86 -5.38
C ASP A 308 -2.10 -17.87 -6.47
N ASN A 309 -0.92 -18.45 -6.32
CA ASN A 309 -0.40 -19.47 -7.23
C ASN A 309 -1.20 -20.78 -7.21
N PHE A 310 -2.19 -20.90 -6.30
CA PHE A 310 -2.93 -22.14 -6.07
C PHE A 310 -4.43 -22.01 -6.34
N GLY A 311 -4.93 -20.81 -6.72
CA GLY A 311 -6.35 -20.55 -7.00
C GLY A 311 -7.25 -20.72 -5.76
N LYS A 312 -6.69 -20.58 -4.54
CA LYS A 312 -7.41 -20.75 -3.29
C LYS A 312 -7.39 -19.45 -2.47
N THR A 313 -8.54 -18.83 -2.30
CA THR A 313 -8.69 -17.57 -1.54
C THR A 313 -8.32 -17.70 -0.07
N ASN A 314 -8.46 -18.89 0.53
CA ASN A 314 -8.06 -19.16 1.91
C ASN A 314 -6.54 -19.14 2.14
N LEU A 315 -5.75 -19.10 1.06
CA LEU A 315 -4.31 -18.94 1.14
C LEU A 315 -3.89 -17.47 1.17
N SER A 316 -4.81 -16.53 0.94
CA SER A 316 -4.51 -15.11 1.01
C SER A 316 -4.17 -14.69 2.44
N ILE A 317 -3.07 -13.96 2.59
CA ILE A 317 -2.69 -13.28 3.83
C ILE A 317 -3.11 -11.82 3.84
N LEU A 318 -3.61 -11.33 2.69
CA LEU A 318 -4.17 -10.01 2.54
C LEU A 318 -5.69 -10.11 2.80
N ASP A 319 -6.15 -9.55 3.92
CA ASP A 319 -7.55 -9.63 4.34
C ASP A 319 -8.37 -8.45 3.85
N GLU A 320 -7.78 -7.26 3.79
CA GLU A 320 -8.50 -6.06 3.37
C GLU A 320 -7.55 -5.06 2.70
N VAL A 321 -8.06 -4.41 1.66
CA VAL A 321 -7.40 -3.26 1.03
C VAL A 321 -8.42 -2.15 0.92
N THR A 322 -8.07 -0.96 1.44
CA THR A 322 -8.89 0.24 1.32
C THR A 322 -8.08 1.37 0.70
N ILE A 323 -8.76 2.29 0.04
CA ILE A 323 -8.16 3.48 -0.57
C ILE A 323 -8.90 4.70 -0.03
N HIS A 324 -8.14 5.68 0.42
CA HIS A 324 -8.61 6.90 1.05
C HIS A 324 -8.08 8.12 0.30
N GLU A 325 -8.88 9.16 0.19
CA GLU A 325 -8.45 10.43 -0.39
C GLU A 325 -7.69 11.24 0.66
N LEU A 326 -6.38 11.37 0.46
CA LEU A 326 -5.50 12.11 1.36
C LEU A 326 -5.65 13.62 1.12
N THR A 327 -6.04 14.35 2.17
CA THR A 327 -6.01 15.82 2.18
C THR A 327 -4.62 16.33 2.53
N HIS A 328 -4.05 15.84 3.64
CA HIS A 328 -2.73 16.26 4.12
C HIS A 328 -2.15 15.26 5.13
N LEU A 329 -0.80 15.26 5.28
CA LEU A 329 -0.15 14.59 6.41
C LEU A 329 -0.13 15.52 7.61
N VAL A 330 -0.58 15.03 8.74
CA VAL A 330 -0.66 15.77 9.99
C VAL A 330 0.03 15.01 11.12
N GLN A 331 0.14 15.64 12.25
CA GLN A 331 0.63 15.03 13.47
C GLN A 331 -0.47 15.13 14.52
N ALA A 332 -1.19 14.03 14.76
CA ALA A 332 -2.47 14.07 15.45
C ALA A 332 -2.36 13.93 16.97
N SER A 333 -1.26 13.47 17.49
CA SER A 333 -1.17 13.03 18.87
C SER A 333 -0.02 13.67 19.65
N ALA A 334 -0.15 14.93 20.00
CA ALA A 334 0.60 15.45 21.13
C ALA A 334 -0.22 15.15 22.43
N PRO A 335 0.33 14.53 23.48
CA PRO A 335 1.73 14.25 23.79
C PRO A 335 2.23 12.84 23.48
N THR A 336 1.43 11.99 22.85
CA THR A 336 1.76 10.58 22.58
C THR A 336 2.22 10.33 21.14
N ASP A 337 2.64 11.39 20.46
CA ASP A 337 3.14 11.34 19.10
C ASP A 337 4.35 10.40 18.97
N ASP A 338 4.24 9.43 18.05
CA ASP A 338 5.30 8.48 17.75
C ASP A 338 6.35 9.03 16.76
N GLY A 339 6.18 10.28 16.29
CA GLY A 339 7.04 10.94 15.32
C GLY A 339 6.78 10.53 13.86
N ILE A 340 5.76 9.70 13.62
CA ILE A 340 5.32 9.29 12.29
C ILE A 340 4.09 10.14 11.93
N GLU A 341 4.00 10.51 10.66
CA GLU A 341 2.88 11.31 10.16
C GLU A 341 1.59 10.49 10.09
N ASP A 342 0.46 11.13 10.41
CA ASP A 342 -0.89 10.62 10.31
C ASP A 342 -1.60 11.15 9.06
N PHE A 343 -2.67 10.49 8.67
CA PHE A 343 -3.35 10.72 7.39
C PHE A 343 -4.70 11.41 7.61
N LEU A 344 -4.77 12.70 7.29
CA LEU A 344 -6.01 13.46 7.25
C LEU A 344 -6.70 13.24 5.90
N VAL A 345 -7.90 12.67 5.90
CA VAL A 345 -8.57 12.20 4.69
C VAL A 345 -9.98 12.75 4.53
N ASN A 346 -10.46 12.73 3.28
CA ASN A 346 -11.83 12.99 2.89
C ASN A 346 -12.45 11.68 2.38
N ASP A 347 -13.07 10.92 3.27
CA ASP A 347 -13.72 9.65 2.92
C ASP A 347 -15.17 9.84 2.46
N VAL A 348 -15.80 10.96 2.84
CA VAL A 348 -17.16 11.30 2.44
C VAL A 348 -17.13 12.41 1.42
N ALA A 349 -17.43 12.07 0.17
CA ALA A 349 -17.46 13.03 -0.92
C ALA A 349 -18.33 14.24 -0.62
N ASP A 350 -17.74 15.41 -0.59
CA ASP A 350 -18.42 16.68 -0.51
C ASP A 350 -17.94 17.66 -1.61
N PRO A 351 -18.72 18.71 -1.94
CA PRO A 351 -18.34 19.66 -2.99
C PRO A 351 -17.09 20.47 -2.69
N ASP A 352 -16.77 20.66 -1.42
CA ASP A 352 -15.69 21.51 -0.95
C ASP A 352 -14.44 20.74 -0.58
N ASN A 353 -14.46 19.40 -0.68
CA ASN A 353 -13.32 18.55 -0.39
C ASN A 353 -12.75 18.74 1.01
N LEU A 354 -13.62 18.78 2.00
CA LEU A 354 -13.22 18.95 3.38
C LEU A 354 -12.91 17.60 4.02
N PRO A 355 -11.80 17.47 4.77
CA PRO A 355 -11.50 16.24 5.46
C PRO A 355 -12.53 15.93 6.55
N ASP A 356 -12.88 14.67 6.68
CA ASP A 356 -13.86 14.16 7.64
C ASP A 356 -13.31 13.12 8.61
N ARG A 357 -12.09 12.62 8.35
CA ARG A 357 -11.49 11.56 9.14
C ARG A 357 -9.97 11.69 9.21
N ILE A 358 -9.42 11.17 10.29
CA ILE A 358 -7.98 10.94 10.45
C ILE A 358 -7.71 9.46 10.68
N TYR A 359 -6.70 8.93 10.00
CA TYR A 359 -6.12 7.62 10.28
C TYR A 359 -4.75 7.80 10.92
N PHE A 360 -4.53 7.13 12.04
CA PHE A 360 -3.29 7.21 12.79
C PHE A 360 -2.25 6.23 12.27
N SER A 361 -0.99 6.63 12.31
CA SER A 361 0.16 5.79 12.00
C SER A 361 0.24 4.53 12.85
N ASP A 362 -0.24 4.60 14.09
CA ASP A 362 -0.34 3.49 15.05
C ASP A 362 -1.57 2.60 14.83
N GLY A 363 -2.38 2.87 13.79
CA GLY A 363 -3.65 2.21 13.44
C GLY A 363 -4.83 2.75 14.24
N GLY A 364 -5.97 2.65 13.68
CA GLY A 364 -7.19 3.29 14.17
C GLY A 364 -7.50 4.57 13.41
N SER A 365 -8.63 5.16 13.71
CA SER A 365 -9.09 6.37 13.07
C SER A 365 -10.07 7.12 13.95
N ASN A 366 -10.22 8.41 13.69
CA ASN A 366 -11.20 9.25 14.37
C ASN A 366 -11.91 10.17 13.38
N LEU A 367 -13.09 10.63 13.73
CA LEU A 367 -13.79 11.64 12.95
C LEU A 367 -13.14 13.00 13.14
N VAL A 368 -13.17 13.80 12.09
CA VAL A 368 -12.69 15.19 12.08
C VAL A 368 -13.87 16.10 11.75
N THR A 369 -14.04 17.16 12.51
CA THR A 369 -15.06 18.17 12.21
C THR A 369 -14.41 19.31 11.43
N SER A 370 -14.89 19.54 10.21
CA SER A 370 -14.42 20.62 9.35
C SER A 370 -15.13 21.92 9.61
N ILE A 371 -14.38 23.01 9.72
CA ILE A 371 -14.85 24.39 10.01
C ILE A 371 -14.32 25.32 8.93
N THR A 372 -15.18 26.14 8.38
CA THR A 372 -14.83 27.08 7.29
C THR A 372 -15.01 28.55 7.68
N GLN A 373 -15.33 28.82 8.94
CA GLN A 373 -15.59 30.17 9.43
C GLN A 373 -14.71 30.53 10.63
N ALA A 374 -14.06 31.66 10.54
CA ALA A 374 -13.33 32.30 11.62
C ALA A 374 -13.37 33.82 11.46
N SER A 375 -13.06 34.53 12.52
CA SER A 375 -12.85 35.98 12.52
C SER A 375 -11.42 36.32 12.90
N THR A 376 -10.92 37.44 12.39
CA THR A 376 -9.63 38.00 12.77
C THR A 376 -9.84 39.36 13.44
N ASP A 377 -8.94 39.74 14.34
CA ASP A 377 -8.96 41.04 15.04
C ASP A 377 -8.50 42.20 14.14
N GLY A 378 -7.92 41.90 12.97
CA GLY A 378 -7.50 42.87 11.99
C GLY A 378 -6.79 42.24 10.78
N PRO A 379 -6.47 43.03 9.78
CA PRO A 379 -5.65 42.57 8.65
C PRO A 379 -4.16 42.59 9.01
N VAL A 380 -3.38 41.69 8.44
CA VAL A 380 -1.91 41.78 8.50
C VAL A 380 -1.43 43.02 7.74
N SER A 381 -0.54 43.78 8.32
CA SER A 381 0.03 45.02 7.74
C SER A 381 1.51 45.18 8.09
N PRO A 382 2.29 46.02 7.40
CA PRO A 382 3.72 46.19 7.67
C PRO A 382 4.03 46.67 9.11
N GLY A 383 3.04 47.31 9.75
CA GLY A 383 3.17 47.78 11.16
C GLY A 383 2.56 46.82 12.19
N ASP A 384 1.82 45.81 11.73
CA ASP A 384 1.18 44.81 12.60
C ASP A 384 1.22 43.43 11.91
N LEU A 385 2.22 42.65 12.26
CA LEU A 385 2.48 41.31 11.73
C LEU A 385 1.92 40.20 12.64
N VAL A 386 1.13 40.55 13.63
CA VAL A 386 0.51 39.61 14.56
C VAL A 386 -1.01 39.78 14.49
N VAL A 387 -1.70 38.67 14.21
CA VAL A 387 -3.17 38.65 14.08
C VAL A 387 -3.72 37.54 14.97
N GLN A 388 -4.79 37.85 15.70
CA GLN A 388 -5.54 36.87 16.45
C GLN A 388 -6.68 36.34 15.57
N LEU A 389 -6.71 35.01 15.37
CA LEU A 389 -7.79 34.31 14.67
C LEU A 389 -8.65 33.57 15.70
N THR A 390 -9.97 33.76 15.58
CA THR A 390 -10.94 33.13 16.49
C THR A 390 -11.97 32.35 15.68
N ALA A 391 -12.18 31.09 16.06
CA ALA A 391 -13.19 30.21 15.50
C ALA A 391 -13.91 29.45 16.62
N THR A 392 -15.18 29.09 16.38
CA THR A 392 -15.91 28.21 17.29
C THR A 392 -15.53 26.76 17.00
N MET A 393 -14.82 26.13 17.92
CA MET A 393 -14.33 24.77 17.77
C MET A 393 -15.14 23.78 18.62
N PRO A 394 -15.60 22.66 18.06
CA PRO A 394 -16.10 21.53 18.86
C PRO A 394 -14.96 20.81 19.56
N SER A 395 -15.30 19.93 20.50
CA SER A 395 -14.34 19.00 21.09
C SER A 395 -13.92 17.93 20.07
N GLY A 396 -12.76 17.33 20.29
CA GLY A 396 -12.18 16.29 19.42
C GLY A 396 -11.31 16.88 18.31
N PHE A 397 -11.13 16.10 17.25
CA PHE A 397 -10.33 16.53 16.10
C PHE A 397 -11.08 17.49 15.21
N VAL A 398 -10.41 18.59 14.87
CA VAL A 398 -10.99 19.67 14.06
C VAL A 398 -10.03 20.04 12.93
N TYR A 399 -10.62 20.39 11.82
CA TYR A 399 -9.91 21.00 10.69
C TYR A 399 -10.55 22.34 10.37
N LEU A 400 -9.73 23.38 10.31
CA LEU A 400 -10.14 24.73 9.97
C LEU A 400 -9.57 25.12 8.60
N ARG A 401 -10.44 25.58 7.66
CA ARG A 401 -10.03 26.15 6.39
C ARG A 401 -10.68 27.52 6.21
N VAL A 402 -9.87 28.56 6.26
CA VAL A 402 -10.32 29.94 6.18
C VAL A 402 -9.49 30.78 5.20
N PRO A 403 -9.96 31.94 4.76
CA PRO A 403 -9.10 32.87 4.03
C PRO A 403 -7.82 33.14 4.82
N GLU A 404 -6.69 33.11 4.13
CA GLU A 404 -5.37 33.34 4.74
C GLU A 404 -5.20 34.82 5.08
N PRO A 405 -5.01 35.21 6.37
CA PRO A 405 -5.00 36.61 6.80
C PRO A 405 -3.90 37.48 6.18
N GLY A 406 -2.75 36.89 5.84
CA GLY A 406 -1.65 37.59 5.18
C GLY A 406 -1.85 37.75 3.67
N ASN A 407 -2.87 37.07 3.10
CA ASN A 407 -3.25 37.10 1.69
C ASN A 407 -2.05 36.89 0.73
N ALA A 408 -1.14 35.97 1.09
CA ALA A 408 0.12 35.70 0.42
C ALA A 408 1.07 36.92 0.25
N GLN A 409 0.79 38.05 0.88
CA GLN A 409 1.68 39.22 0.91
C GLN A 409 2.72 39.12 2.04
N TYR A 410 2.45 38.27 3.00
CA TYR A 410 3.29 38.00 4.15
C TYR A 410 3.45 36.50 4.30
N LYS A 411 4.59 36.08 4.85
CA LYS A 411 4.85 34.68 5.13
C LYS A 411 4.44 34.35 6.55
N LEU A 412 3.61 33.34 6.72
CA LEU A 412 3.24 32.80 8.03
C LEU A 412 4.48 32.19 8.71
N LYS A 413 4.83 32.72 9.90
CA LYS A 413 6.03 32.35 10.64
C LYS A 413 5.75 31.40 11.79
N SER A 414 4.67 31.64 12.54
CA SER A 414 4.27 30.80 13.66
C SER A 414 2.78 30.92 13.94
N ILE A 415 2.24 29.86 14.52
CA ILE A 415 0.89 29.81 15.07
C ILE A 415 1.00 29.28 16.50
N VAL A 416 0.39 30.02 17.44
CA VAL A 416 0.33 29.61 18.84
C VAL A 416 -1.10 29.71 19.33
N ARG A 417 -1.59 28.63 19.91
CA ARG A 417 -2.94 28.55 20.52
C ARG A 417 -2.97 29.37 21.84
N SER A 418 -4.13 29.82 22.26
CA SER A 418 -4.26 30.67 23.47
C SER A 418 -3.80 30.00 24.76
N ASP A 419 -3.73 28.68 24.81
CA ASP A 419 -3.16 27.89 25.91
C ASP A 419 -1.64 27.67 25.77
N SER A 420 -0.98 28.41 24.88
CA SER A 420 0.45 28.36 24.58
C SER A 420 0.94 27.13 23.81
N MET A 421 0.04 26.33 23.27
CA MET A 421 0.41 25.19 22.43
C MET A 421 0.80 25.68 21.02
N PRO A 422 2.00 25.35 20.52
CA PRO A 422 2.39 25.70 19.15
C PRO A 422 1.73 24.77 18.15
N ILE A 423 1.29 25.31 17.02
CA ILE A 423 0.83 24.55 15.86
C ILE A 423 1.96 24.51 14.83
N VAL A 424 2.41 23.33 14.45
CA VAL A 424 3.58 23.15 13.59
C VAL A 424 3.23 23.45 12.14
N ILE A 425 3.88 24.46 11.58
CA ILE A 425 3.70 24.83 10.16
C ILE A 425 4.32 23.75 9.26
N GLY A 426 3.62 23.43 8.17
CA GLY A 426 3.98 22.37 7.25
C GLY A 426 3.49 20.96 7.65
N ARG A 427 2.91 20.84 8.87
CA ARG A 427 2.25 19.62 9.36
C ARG A 427 0.80 19.93 9.76
N ASN A 428 0.60 20.51 10.94
CA ASN A 428 -0.74 20.82 11.45
C ASN A 428 -1.26 22.19 11.03
N ALA A 429 -0.45 22.98 10.32
CA ALA A 429 -0.88 24.20 9.65
C ALA A 429 -0.14 24.37 8.31
N TRP A 430 -0.86 24.75 7.29
CA TRP A 430 -0.29 25.02 5.96
C TRP A 430 -1.14 26.05 5.22
N THR A 431 -0.62 26.58 4.13
CA THR A 431 -1.32 27.51 3.26
C THR A 431 -1.40 26.96 1.83
N THR A 432 -2.48 27.28 1.13
CA THR A 432 -2.64 27.00 -0.29
C THR A 432 -3.03 28.28 -1.02
N ASP A 433 -2.66 28.40 -2.30
CA ASP A 433 -2.95 29.55 -3.16
C ASP A 433 -4.15 29.32 -4.08
N ARG A 434 -4.68 28.11 -4.05
CA ARG A 434 -5.84 27.70 -4.85
C ARG A 434 -6.62 26.58 -4.16
N THR A 435 -7.89 26.46 -4.52
CA THR A 435 -8.77 25.36 -4.11
C THR A 435 -9.24 24.62 -5.35
N PHE A 436 -9.06 23.30 -5.37
CA PHE A 436 -9.60 22.45 -6.42
C PHE A 436 -11.05 22.07 -6.08
N ILE A 437 -11.94 22.21 -7.07
CA ILE A 437 -13.34 21.82 -6.97
C ILE A 437 -13.61 20.82 -8.09
N ALA A 438 -14.16 19.66 -7.77
CA ALA A 438 -14.43 18.61 -8.74
C ALA A 438 -15.22 19.12 -9.95
N GLY A 439 -14.66 18.93 -11.16
CA GLY A 439 -15.29 19.33 -12.43
C GLY A 439 -15.20 20.82 -12.77
N PHE A 440 -14.46 21.63 -12.01
CA PHE A 440 -14.28 23.05 -12.25
C PHE A 440 -12.81 23.45 -12.31
N ARG A 441 -12.54 24.64 -12.88
CA ARG A 441 -11.21 25.26 -12.79
C ARG A 441 -10.85 25.53 -11.33
N PRO A 442 -9.55 25.41 -10.95
CA PRO A 442 -9.12 25.82 -9.61
C PRO A 442 -9.55 27.26 -9.34
N ARG A 443 -10.03 27.48 -8.15
CA ARG A 443 -10.29 28.82 -7.65
C ARG A 443 -9.00 29.34 -7.00
N TYR A 444 -8.38 30.36 -7.60
CA TYR A 444 -7.21 31.02 -7.03
C TYR A 444 -7.63 31.86 -5.82
N GLU A 445 -7.34 31.35 -4.65
CA GLU A 445 -7.68 31.97 -3.36
C GLU A 445 -6.70 31.47 -2.28
N ASN A 446 -6.17 32.41 -1.51
CA ASN A 446 -5.26 32.06 -0.42
C ASN A 446 -6.05 31.52 0.76
N LYS A 447 -5.74 30.30 1.17
CA LYS A 447 -6.34 29.62 2.32
C LYS A 447 -5.31 29.28 3.37
N LEU A 448 -5.68 29.43 4.62
CA LEU A 448 -5.01 28.89 5.79
C LEU A 448 -5.75 27.65 6.25
N HIS A 449 -5.01 26.59 6.48
CA HIS A 449 -5.47 25.31 6.98
C HIS A 449 -4.83 25.07 8.36
N ILE A 450 -5.65 24.65 9.34
CA ILE A 450 -5.19 24.26 10.67
C ILE A 450 -5.87 22.96 11.05
N PHE A 451 -5.09 21.98 11.46
CA PHE A 451 -5.56 20.75 12.09
C PHE A 451 -5.20 20.77 13.57
N ASP A 452 -6.18 20.54 14.44
CA ASP A 452 -6.00 20.62 15.88
C ASP A 452 -6.90 19.60 16.62
N HIS A 453 -6.65 19.42 17.90
CA HIS A 453 -7.44 18.55 18.78
C HIS A 453 -7.78 19.28 20.07
N ASP A 454 -9.06 19.18 20.48
CA ASP A 454 -9.60 19.85 21.66
C ASP A 454 -9.15 21.33 21.73
N SER A 455 -9.36 22.02 20.61
CA SER A 455 -8.85 23.37 20.40
C SER A 455 -9.59 24.41 21.26
N THR A 456 -8.85 25.40 21.72
CA THR A 456 -9.44 26.59 22.36
C THR A 456 -10.17 27.48 21.35
N GLY A 457 -9.93 27.27 20.04
CA GLY A 457 -10.49 28.07 18.97
C GLY A 457 -9.85 29.46 18.79
N VAL A 458 -8.82 29.78 19.58
CA VAL A 458 -8.14 31.07 19.49
C VAL A 458 -6.66 30.88 19.21
N TYR A 459 -6.19 31.43 18.10
CA TYR A 459 -4.81 31.32 17.62
C TYR A 459 -4.18 32.68 17.38
N THR A 460 -2.94 32.84 17.83
CA THR A 460 -2.08 33.97 17.51
C THR A 460 -1.22 33.59 16.31
N LEU A 461 -1.45 34.25 15.18
CA LEU A 461 -0.69 34.09 13.93
C LEU A 461 0.38 35.18 13.89
N THR A 462 1.64 34.78 13.68
CA THR A 462 2.74 35.74 13.49
C THR A 462 3.25 35.63 12.06
N TYR A 463 3.41 36.74 11.40
CA TYR A 463 3.88 36.86 10.02
C TYR A 463 5.26 37.51 9.95
N GLU A 464 5.90 37.32 8.80
CA GLU A 464 7.12 38.07 8.42
C GLU A 464 6.92 38.65 7.01
N VAL A 465 7.60 39.77 6.77
CA VAL A 465 7.59 40.39 5.44
C VAL A 465 8.30 39.47 4.45
N LEU A 466 7.69 39.19 3.32
CA LEU A 466 8.35 38.45 2.28
C LEU A 466 9.61 39.20 1.82
N PRO A 467 10.75 38.52 1.62
CA PRO A 467 11.90 39.14 1.02
C PRO A 467 11.50 39.65 -0.40
N PRO A 468 12.06 40.78 -0.86
CA PRO A 468 11.82 41.20 -2.23
C PRO A 468 12.16 40.07 -3.19
N PRO A 469 11.38 39.89 -4.28
CA PRO A 469 11.67 38.85 -5.25
C PRO A 469 13.13 38.97 -5.71
N ASP A 470 13.83 37.85 -5.70
CA ASP A 470 15.20 37.81 -6.21
C ASP A 470 15.15 38.03 -7.72
N THR A 471 15.48 39.25 -8.14
CA THR A 471 15.54 39.64 -9.55
C THR A 471 16.85 39.20 -10.19
N ASN A 472 17.78 38.62 -9.43
CA ASN A 472 19.03 38.12 -9.98
C ASN A 472 18.77 36.72 -10.52
N SER A 473 19.00 36.53 -11.83
CA SER A 473 19.05 35.17 -12.36
C SER A 473 20.07 34.35 -11.57
N PRO A 474 19.71 33.13 -11.14
CA PRO A 474 20.64 32.29 -10.41
C PRO A 474 21.91 32.11 -11.24
N VAL A 475 22.98 32.75 -10.85
CA VAL A 475 24.33 32.46 -11.38
C VAL A 475 24.76 31.17 -10.69
N SER A 476 24.43 30.03 -11.31
CA SER A 476 24.99 28.75 -10.90
C SER A 476 26.50 28.76 -11.22
N GLN A 477 27.30 29.20 -10.27
CA GLN A 477 28.73 28.88 -10.29
C GLN A 477 28.87 27.45 -9.78
N ILE A 478 29.13 26.51 -10.69
CA ILE A 478 29.72 25.24 -10.32
C ILE A 478 31.16 25.59 -9.91
N THR A 479 31.39 25.95 -8.65
CA THR A 479 32.72 25.92 -8.05
C THR A 479 33.19 24.46 -8.16
N ALA A 480 34.25 24.23 -8.89
CA ALA A 480 34.82 22.94 -9.19
C ALA A 480 34.79 22.05 -7.93
N LEU A 481 34.03 20.97 -7.99
CA LEU A 481 34.11 19.90 -7.00
C LEU A 481 35.56 19.43 -7.00
N ALA A 482 36.20 19.47 -5.83
CA ALA A 482 37.56 18.98 -5.68
C ALA A 482 37.65 17.56 -6.23
N ALA A 483 38.46 17.33 -7.23
CA ALA A 483 38.57 16.07 -7.97
C ALA A 483 38.98 14.86 -7.12
N SER A 484 39.23 15.04 -5.83
CA SER A 484 39.65 14.00 -4.89
C SER A 484 38.54 13.27 -4.17
N SER A 485 37.24 13.60 -4.38
CA SER A 485 36.13 13.00 -3.67
C SER A 485 35.19 12.11 -4.50
N TYR A 486 35.51 11.87 -5.77
CA TYR A 486 34.69 11.03 -6.64
C TYR A 486 35.54 10.01 -7.40
N GLU A 487 35.69 8.85 -6.81
CA GLU A 487 35.96 7.63 -7.59
C GLU A 487 34.65 7.24 -8.27
N SER A 488 34.57 7.52 -9.57
CA SER A 488 33.66 6.98 -10.57
C SER A 488 32.19 6.78 -10.16
N ILE A 489 31.34 7.77 -10.50
CA ILE A 489 29.95 7.49 -10.86
C ILE A 489 29.95 7.16 -12.36
N ASN A 490 29.86 5.89 -12.71
CA ASN A 490 29.47 5.49 -14.05
C ASN A 490 27.96 5.72 -14.17
N LEU A 491 27.57 6.63 -15.04
CA LEU A 491 26.21 6.79 -15.53
C LEU A 491 25.86 5.63 -16.46
#